data_bf29373a49373f892f940385544520fe
#
_entry.id   bf29373a49373f892f940385544520fe
#
_cell.length_a   1.000
_cell.length_b   1.000
_cell.length_c   1.000
_cell.angle_alpha   90.00
_cell.angle_beta   90.00
_cell.angle_gamma   90.00
#
_symmetry.space_group_name_H-M   'P 1'
#
loop_
_entity.id
_entity.type
_entity.pdbx_description
1 polymer ?
#
loop_
_entity_poly.entity_id
_entity_poly.type
_entity_poly.pdbx_seq_one_letter_code
_entity_poly.pdbx_strand_id
1 'polypeptide(L)'
;PEAEADTQPPAAELTAPEDRFSVILAGSEASFIVRRSDSASYIRQNLAEADCGFASANLEDAMDLAEGVLAENPNAEVILYTCRNYEDPGRVTVKNVSRSEWNAAILDFTAARVGGYYQFTAKIASYGRAAEIAVGLTVDGETQRPRLASCGKDEEIEIVWSGLELGDYTAAELRLSSDDAFVYDNEFYLFNPNAERFSVQLVSENPGFLYAAFRSLDKCRIDVAADLETAQASGYDLYVYDGVAPDAAPSDGAVWLIDPPDDISSSYGIGLNGTESGNFTLASSGTGTAAYSAIMSGVTPANIEVTEYARVVTYAGYESLMRRGNDPVLLARDDNGAKTIVLAFDIHMSTLPVLPDFSMLIANMFDYSVSYTVDGTIYDAGSSIELNAQANTESMTVHAVYADGTENTQTYTQYPVTLDAQKPGVYTVTQTLGGAEGQEQTEQSFFVRVPEEECDFARTEADLAQPSVVTGIGTDTTVKNDTMDIFVYLAAALLVLVCVEWGLQYREQY
;
A
#
# COMPACT_ATOMS: atom_id res chain seq x y z
N PRO A 1 23.77 -20.27 24.65
CA PRO A 1 24.73 -21.23 24.22
C PRO A 1 24.76 -21.18 22.72
N GLU A 2 25.87 -20.69 22.23
CA GLU A 2 26.20 -20.53 20.84
C GLU A 2 26.11 -21.92 20.16
N ALA A 3 25.13 -22.08 19.29
CA ALA A 3 25.18 -23.04 18.21
C ALA A 3 25.74 -22.27 17.00
N GLU A 4 27.06 -22.25 16.87
CA GLU A 4 27.70 -21.98 15.59
C GLU A 4 27.17 -23.01 14.60
N ALA A 5 26.18 -22.59 13.79
CA ALA A 5 25.80 -23.33 12.61
C ALA A 5 26.98 -23.23 11.62
N ASP A 6 27.82 -24.26 11.60
CA ASP A 6 28.85 -24.47 10.58
C ASP A 6 28.18 -24.80 9.23
N THR A 7 27.45 -23.86 8.69
CA THR A 7 26.97 -23.86 7.30
C THR A 7 28.00 -23.13 6.46
N GLN A 8 29.17 -23.77 6.26
CA GLN A 8 30.02 -23.35 5.16
C GLN A 8 29.20 -23.45 3.87
N PRO A 9 29.09 -22.33 3.08
CA PRO A 9 28.50 -22.42 1.76
C PRO A 9 29.24 -23.51 0.96
N PRO A 10 28.52 -24.25 0.10
CA PRO A 10 29.11 -25.35 -0.65
C PRO A 10 30.35 -24.83 -1.38
N ALA A 11 31.47 -25.45 -1.14
CA ALA A 11 32.71 -25.08 -1.81
C ALA A 11 32.50 -25.26 -3.30
N ALA A 12 32.56 -24.17 -4.08
CA ALA A 12 32.63 -24.27 -5.52
C ALA A 12 33.83 -25.16 -5.86
N GLU A 13 33.58 -26.37 -6.30
CA GLU A 13 34.60 -27.26 -6.82
C GLU A 13 35.04 -26.70 -8.18
N LEU A 14 36.09 -25.91 -8.17
CA LEU A 14 36.76 -25.52 -9.38
C LEU A 14 37.44 -26.77 -9.95
N THR A 15 36.82 -27.39 -10.95
CA THR A 15 37.25 -28.67 -11.51
C THR A 15 38.26 -28.52 -12.65
N ALA A 16 38.36 -27.30 -13.24
CA ALA A 16 39.34 -26.99 -14.28
C ALA A 16 39.89 -25.56 -14.16
N PRO A 17 41.15 -25.29 -14.57
CA PRO A 17 41.73 -23.95 -14.48
C PRO A 17 41.10 -22.92 -15.40
N GLU A 18 40.19 -23.30 -16.29
CA GLU A 18 39.50 -22.44 -17.24
C GLU A 18 38.01 -22.16 -16.83
N ASP A 19 37.51 -22.79 -15.77
CA ASP A 19 36.12 -22.61 -15.31
C ASP A 19 35.92 -21.20 -14.76
N ARG A 20 34.83 -20.56 -15.19
CA ARG A 20 34.42 -19.24 -14.72
C ARG A 20 33.01 -19.31 -14.13
N PHE A 21 32.88 -18.72 -12.97
CA PHE A 21 31.63 -18.70 -12.21
C PHE A 21 30.99 -17.32 -12.23
N SER A 22 29.68 -17.30 -12.44
CA SER A 22 28.80 -16.18 -12.10
C SER A 22 27.90 -16.61 -10.97
N VAL A 23 27.69 -15.75 -9.99
CA VAL A 23 26.79 -16.00 -8.87
C VAL A 23 25.70 -14.93 -8.89
N ILE A 24 24.44 -15.38 -8.96
CA ILE A 24 23.26 -14.54 -8.97
C ILE A 24 22.55 -14.77 -7.61
N LEU A 25 22.24 -13.70 -6.92
CA LEU A 25 21.39 -13.70 -5.73
C LEU A 25 19.96 -13.41 -6.17
N ALA A 26 19.04 -14.33 -5.87
CA ALA A 26 17.62 -14.16 -6.10
C ALA A 26 16.98 -13.53 -4.84
N GLY A 27 17.17 -12.22 -4.65
CA GLY A 27 16.46 -11.44 -3.63
C GLY A 27 15.16 -10.88 -4.19
N SER A 28 14.62 -9.81 -3.57
CA SER A 28 13.48 -9.04 -4.13
C SER A 28 13.78 -8.54 -5.55
N GLU A 29 15.03 -8.12 -5.78
CA GLU A 29 15.61 -7.86 -7.08
C GLU A 29 16.78 -8.82 -7.28
N ALA A 30 16.79 -9.53 -8.41
CA ALA A 30 17.87 -10.43 -8.74
C ALA A 30 19.13 -9.65 -9.19
N SER A 31 20.30 -10.04 -8.69
CA SER A 31 21.54 -9.35 -8.99
C SER A 31 22.74 -10.28 -9.07
N PHE A 32 23.75 -9.86 -9.87
CA PHE A 32 25.05 -10.54 -9.87
C PHE A 32 25.88 -10.09 -8.68
N ILE A 33 26.20 -10.99 -7.75
CA ILE A 33 27.21 -10.77 -6.72
C ILE A 33 28.61 -11.12 -7.20
N VAL A 34 28.73 -12.05 -8.18
CA VAL A 34 29.97 -12.34 -8.89
C VAL A 34 29.66 -12.53 -10.36
N ARG A 35 30.46 -11.95 -11.25
CA ARG A 35 30.33 -12.11 -12.69
C ARG A 35 31.63 -12.61 -13.30
N ARG A 36 31.60 -13.82 -13.90
CA ARG A 36 32.67 -14.43 -14.68
C ARG A 36 34.04 -14.48 -13.98
N SER A 37 34.09 -14.89 -12.75
CA SER A 37 35.32 -15.03 -11.97
C SER A 37 35.83 -16.47 -11.99
N ASP A 38 37.15 -16.63 -12.09
CA ASP A 38 37.89 -17.87 -11.89
C ASP A 38 38.56 -17.92 -10.51
N SER A 39 38.45 -16.85 -9.71
CA SER A 39 39.06 -16.72 -8.40
C SER A 39 38.14 -17.28 -7.29
N ALA A 40 38.45 -18.48 -6.81
CA ALA A 40 37.70 -19.08 -5.70
C ALA A 40 37.70 -18.23 -4.41
N SER A 41 38.77 -17.50 -4.14
CA SER A 41 38.83 -16.61 -2.97
C SER A 41 37.90 -15.42 -3.13
N TYR A 42 37.84 -14.81 -4.29
CA TYR A 42 36.95 -13.70 -4.61
C TYR A 42 35.47 -14.13 -4.51
N ILE A 43 35.15 -15.32 -5.09
CA ILE A 43 33.79 -15.86 -5.03
C ILE A 43 33.36 -16.09 -3.57
N ARG A 44 34.21 -16.74 -2.75
CA ARG A 44 33.89 -17.01 -1.33
C ARG A 44 33.75 -15.72 -0.53
N GLN A 45 34.57 -14.71 -0.78
CA GLN A 45 34.47 -13.42 -0.11
C GLN A 45 33.12 -12.75 -0.40
N ASN A 46 32.73 -12.66 -1.68
CA ASN A 46 31.45 -12.04 -2.05
C ASN A 46 30.24 -12.84 -1.53
N LEU A 47 30.32 -14.18 -1.52
CA LEU A 47 29.27 -15.02 -0.91
C LEU A 47 29.17 -14.82 0.60
N ALA A 48 30.30 -14.60 1.30
CA ALA A 48 30.29 -14.35 2.74
C ALA A 48 29.80 -12.93 3.10
N GLU A 49 29.92 -11.98 2.16
CA GLU A 49 29.43 -10.61 2.31
C GLU A 49 27.98 -10.44 1.84
N ALA A 50 27.40 -11.47 1.18
CA ALA A 50 26.02 -11.44 0.75
C ALA A 50 25.07 -11.60 1.93
N ASP A 51 24.23 -10.59 2.17
CA ASP A 51 23.22 -10.65 3.21
C ASP A 51 22.01 -11.50 2.77
N CYS A 52 21.49 -12.31 3.69
CA CYS A 52 20.20 -12.95 3.52
C CYS A 52 19.10 -11.96 3.90
N GLY A 53 18.33 -11.52 2.91
CA GLY A 53 17.15 -10.71 3.12
C GLY A 53 15.96 -11.53 3.62
N PHE A 54 14.88 -10.82 4.02
CA PHE A 54 13.59 -11.42 4.38
C PHE A 54 12.56 -11.29 3.25
N ALA A 55 12.93 -10.66 2.14
CA ALA A 55 12.08 -10.49 0.99
C ALA A 55 11.88 -11.79 0.22
N SER A 56 10.74 -11.91 -0.46
CA SER A 56 10.50 -13.02 -1.38
C SER A 56 11.56 -13.07 -2.48
N ALA A 57 12.07 -14.28 -2.74
CA ALA A 57 13.04 -14.49 -3.79
C ALA A 57 12.38 -14.37 -5.17
N ASN A 58 12.84 -13.45 -6.00
CA ASN A 58 12.44 -13.31 -7.39
C ASN A 58 13.24 -14.28 -8.27
N LEU A 59 12.75 -15.52 -8.37
CA LEU A 59 13.38 -16.54 -9.17
C LEU A 59 13.26 -16.30 -10.67
N GLU A 60 12.21 -15.62 -11.12
CA GLU A 60 12.00 -15.30 -12.55
C GLU A 60 13.11 -14.36 -13.04
N ASP A 61 13.32 -13.24 -12.39
CA ASP A 61 14.39 -12.28 -12.72
C ASP A 61 15.77 -12.93 -12.61
N ALA A 62 15.99 -13.78 -11.59
CA ALA A 62 17.26 -14.48 -11.43
C ALA A 62 17.54 -15.44 -12.59
N MET A 63 16.50 -16.10 -13.08
CA MET A 63 16.61 -16.99 -14.23
C MET A 63 16.80 -16.24 -15.54
N ASP A 64 16.17 -15.08 -15.71
CA ASP A 64 16.42 -14.20 -16.87
C ASP A 64 17.88 -13.75 -16.93
N LEU A 65 18.48 -13.41 -15.78
CA LEU A 65 19.91 -13.11 -15.70
C LEU A 65 20.78 -14.33 -16.05
N ALA A 66 20.39 -15.53 -15.60
CA ALA A 66 21.09 -16.77 -15.92
C ALA A 66 20.97 -17.12 -17.41
N GLU A 67 19.80 -16.93 -18.03
CA GLU A 67 19.61 -17.10 -19.47
C GLU A 67 20.48 -16.15 -20.29
N GLY A 68 20.68 -14.93 -19.83
CA GLY A 68 21.63 -13.98 -20.42
C GLY A 68 23.05 -14.55 -20.43
N VAL A 69 23.49 -15.23 -19.35
CA VAL A 69 24.81 -15.91 -19.30
C VAL A 69 24.86 -17.10 -20.24
N LEU A 70 23.78 -17.90 -20.32
CA LEU A 70 23.67 -19.04 -21.23
C LEU A 70 23.70 -18.62 -22.70
N ALA A 71 23.08 -17.50 -23.04
CA ALA A 71 23.10 -16.94 -24.40
C ALA A 71 24.51 -16.55 -24.84
N GLU A 72 25.34 -16.04 -23.92
CA GLU A 72 26.74 -15.72 -24.18
C GLU A 72 27.64 -16.96 -24.16
N ASN A 73 27.27 -18.01 -23.37
CA ASN A 73 28.03 -19.26 -23.24
C ASN A 73 27.09 -20.47 -23.27
N PRO A 74 26.79 -21.03 -24.43
CA PRO A 74 25.85 -22.14 -24.56
C PRO A 74 26.25 -23.43 -23.83
N ASN A 75 27.52 -23.57 -23.42
CA ASN A 75 28.04 -24.70 -22.67
C ASN A 75 28.05 -24.48 -21.14
N ALA A 76 27.55 -23.33 -20.69
CA ALA A 76 27.46 -23.08 -19.27
C ALA A 76 26.35 -23.96 -18.63
N GLU A 77 26.56 -24.35 -17.37
CA GLU A 77 25.57 -25.06 -16.56
C GLU A 77 25.00 -24.08 -15.51
N VAL A 78 23.71 -24.17 -15.26
CA VAL A 78 23.03 -23.41 -14.20
C VAL A 78 22.73 -24.34 -13.05
N ILE A 79 23.14 -23.96 -11.85
CA ILE A 79 22.83 -24.66 -10.60
C ILE A 79 22.02 -23.73 -9.72
N LEU A 80 20.79 -24.09 -9.44
CA LEU A 80 19.89 -23.35 -8.55
C LEU A 80 19.90 -23.97 -7.16
N TYR A 81 20.27 -23.20 -6.14
CA TYR A 81 20.13 -23.57 -4.72
C TYR A 81 18.84 -22.93 -4.20
N THR A 82 17.86 -23.73 -3.84
CA THR A 82 16.55 -23.25 -3.38
C THR A 82 15.91 -24.22 -2.39
N CYS A 83 15.07 -23.71 -1.50
CA CYS A 83 14.14 -24.50 -0.69
C CYS A 83 12.73 -24.59 -1.32
N ARG A 84 12.48 -23.90 -2.43
CA ARG A 84 11.22 -23.90 -3.15
C ARG A 84 11.19 -24.92 -4.28
N ASN A 85 9.98 -25.34 -4.65
CA ASN A 85 9.77 -26.09 -5.87
C ASN A 85 10.11 -25.22 -7.08
N TYR A 86 10.96 -25.74 -7.96
CA TYR A 86 11.27 -25.11 -9.23
C TYR A 86 11.20 -26.16 -10.33
N GLU A 87 10.31 -25.91 -11.28
CA GLU A 87 10.14 -26.78 -12.46
C GLU A 87 10.87 -26.15 -13.63
N ASP A 88 11.91 -26.81 -14.12
CA ASP A 88 12.63 -26.40 -15.32
C ASP A 88 12.64 -27.54 -16.34
N PRO A 89 12.46 -27.21 -17.64
CA PRO A 89 12.48 -28.18 -18.73
C PRO A 89 13.87 -28.78 -19.04
N GLY A 90 14.78 -28.85 -18.06
CA GLY A 90 16.02 -29.64 -18.14
C GLY A 90 17.30 -28.85 -18.39
N ARG A 91 17.29 -27.53 -18.16
CA ARG A 91 18.49 -26.68 -18.26
C ARG A 91 19.14 -26.34 -16.93
N VAL A 92 18.43 -26.53 -15.83
CA VAL A 92 18.87 -26.14 -14.49
C VAL A 92 19.00 -27.37 -13.59
N THR A 93 20.13 -27.46 -12.90
CA THR A 93 20.31 -28.44 -11.85
C THR A 93 19.86 -27.85 -10.53
N VAL A 94 18.73 -28.30 -10.01
CA VAL A 94 18.18 -27.83 -8.73
C VAL A 94 18.85 -28.56 -7.58
N LYS A 95 19.36 -27.80 -6.62
CA LYS A 95 19.92 -28.28 -5.35
C LYS A 95 19.01 -27.83 -4.21
N ASN A 96 18.35 -28.78 -3.56
CA ASN A 96 17.53 -28.50 -2.40
C ASN A 96 18.41 -28.11 -1.20
N VAL A 97 18.11 -26.92 -0.62
CA VAL A 97 18.74 -26.40 0.60
C VAL A 97 17.75 -26.28 1.76
N SER A 98 16.58 -26.92 1.64
CA SER A 98 15.58 -26.93 2.71
C SER A 98 16.14 -27.45 4.02
N ARG A 99 15.60 -26.93 5.13
CA ARG A 99 15.91 -27.38 6.47
C ARG A 99 14.81 -28.30 6.99
N SER A 100 15.16 -29.26 7.83
CA SER A 100 14.18 -30.14 8.47
C SER A 100 13.62 -29.59 9.77
N GLU A 101 13.85 -28.33 10.05
CA GLU A 101 13.35 -27.63 11.24
C GLU A 101 11.89 -27.26 11.08
N TRP A 102 11.21 -27.26 12.21
CA TRP A 102 9.81 -26.89 12.31
C TRP A 102 9.66 -25.38 12.37
N ASN A 103 8.60 -24.86 11.74
CA ASN A 103 8.19 -23.46 11.84
C ASN A 103 6.70 -23.32 12.10
N ALA A 104 6.33 -22.43 13.01
CA ALA A 104 4.97 -21.95 13.24
C ALA A 104 4.91 -20.48 12.84
N ALA A 105 3.99 -20.09 11.96
CA ALA A 105 3.97 -18.77 11.39
C ALA A 105 2.59 -18.09 11.53
N ILE A 106 2.59 -16.79 11.72
CA ILE A 106 1.41 -15.94 11.50
C ILE A 106 1.45 -15.47 10.05
N LEU A 107 0.56 -15.98 9.22
CA LEU A 107 0.49 -15.64 7.80
C LEU A 107 -0.31 -14.37 7.54
N ASP A 108 -1.40 -14.18 8.30
CA ASP A 108 -2.25 -13.01 8.18
C ASP A 108 -2.92 -12.66 9.51
N PHE A 109 -3.21 -11.37 9.70
CA PHE A 109 -3.93 -10.87 10.87
C PHE A 109 -4.77 -9.68 10.45
N THR A 110 -6.08 -9.76 10.69
CA THR A 110 -7.04 -8.74 10.26
C THR A 110 -8.01 -8.37 11.37
N ALA A 111 -8.56 -7.15 11.30
CA ALA A 111 -9.62 -6.67 12.16
C ALA A 111 -10.80 -6.18 11.33
N ALA A 112 -12.02 -6.53 11.76
CA ALA A 112 -13.25 -6.08 11.14
C ALA A 112 -14.26 -5.64 12.21
N ARG A 113 -15.09 -4.64 11.90
CA ARG A 113 -16.19 -4.22 12.77
C ARG A 113 -17.48 -4.93 12.37
N VAL A 114 -17.99 -5.76 13.25
CA VAL A 114 -19.19 -6.57 13.02
C VAL A 114 -20.24 -6.24 14.09
N GLY A 115 -21.34 -5.61 13.69
CA GLY A 115 -22.45 -5.28 14.59
C GLY A 115 -22.07 -4.36 15.76
N GLY A 116 -21.08 -3.50 15.61
CA GLY A 116 -20.60 -2.59 16.66
C GLY A 116 -19.47 -3.15 17.53
N TYR A 117 -19.10 -4.41 17.33
CA TYR A 117 -18.00 -5.09 18.01
C TYR A 117 -16.83 -5.30 17.05
N TYR A 118 -15.61 -5.38 17.59
CA TYR A 118 -14.47 -5.80 16.80
C TYR A 118 -14.35 -7.32 16.77
N GLN A 119 -13.99 -7.81 15.60
CA GLN A 119 -13.57 -9.20 15.35
C GLN A 119 -12.17 -9.18 14.80
N PHE A 120 -11.25 -9.91 15.46
CA PHE A 120 -9.89 -10.12 14.98
C PHE A 120 -9.79 -11.55 14.45
N THR A 121 -9.18 -11.71 13.29
CA THR A 121 -8.98 -13.02 12.65
C THR A 121 -7.50 -13.18 12.35
N ALA A 122 -6.93 -14.29 12.79
CA ALA A 122 -5.54 -14.65 12.54
C ALA A 122 -5.47 -15.95 11.73
N LYS A 123 -4.63 -15.96 10.70
CA LYS A 123 -4.27 -17.15 9.91
C LYS A 123 -2.93 -17.66 10.37
N ILE A 124 -2.86 -18.89 10.86
CA ILE A 124 -1.68 -19.49 11.46
C ILE A 124 -1.37 -20.81 10.75
N ALA A 125 -0.09 -21.05 10.48
CA ALA A 125 0.38 -22.28 9.87
C ALA A 125 1.38 -23.01 10.77
N SER A 126 1.52 -24.32 10.55
CA SER A 126 2.58 -25.14 11.12
C SER A 126 3.24 -25.96 10.03
N TYR A 127 4.51 -25.65 9.75
CA TYR A 127 5.31 -26.28 8.71
C TYR A 127 6.28 -27.31 9.28
N GLY A 128 6.34 -28.47 8.64
CA GLY A 128 7.26 -29.57 9.01
C GLY A 128 6.72 -30.56 10.04
N ARG A 129 5.83 -30.16 10.96
CA ARG A 129 5.17 -31.07 11.93
C ARG A 129 3.80 -30.56 12.36
N ALA A 130 2.96 -31.42 12.90
CA ALA A 130 1.75 -31.01 13.61
C ALA A 130 2.12 -30.42 14.99
N ALA A 131 1.46 -29.33 15.38
CA ALA A 131 1.72 -28.65 16.65
C ALA A 131 0.45 -28.05 17.28
N GLU A 132 0.47 -27.94 18.61
CA GLU A 132 -0.46 -27.10 19.36
C GLU A 132 0.29 -25.82 19.77
N ILE A 133 -0.17 -24.69 19.27
CA ILE A 133 0.49 -23.39 19.40
C ILE A 133 -0.40 -22.47 20.23
N ALA A 134 0.13 -21.91 21.30
CA ALA A 134 -0.61 -20.92 22.07
C ALA A 134 -0.48 -19.54 21.39
N VAL A 135 -1.64 -18.91 21.18
CA VAL A 135 -1.77 -17.64 20.46
C VAL A 135 -2.33 -16.57 21.39
N GLY A 136 -1.54 -15.55 21.64
CA GLY A 136 -1.90 -14.39 22.45
C GLY A 136 -2.31 -13.20 21.57
N LEU A 137 -3.40 -12.54 21.92
CA LEU A 137 -3.84 -11.28 21.35
C LEU A 137 -3.79 -10.20 22.43
N THR A 138 -3.15 -9.07 22.13
CA THR A 138 -3.14 -7.87 22.95
C THR A 138 -3.66 -6.70 22.12
N VAL A 139 -4.62 -5.93 22.63
CA VAL A 139 -5.21 -4.77 21.95
C VAL A 139 -5.03 -3.56 22.88
N ASP A 140 -4.38 -2.51 22.39
CA ASP A 140 -4.04 -1.30 23.18
C ASP A 140 -3.45 -1.60 24.58
N GLY A 141 -2.59 -2.63 24.64
CA GLY A 141 -1.95 -3.08 25.87
C GLY A 141 -2.81 -4.01 26.75
N GLU A 142 -4.09 -4.24 26.41
CA GLU A 142 -4.96 -5.16 27.11
C GLU A 142 -4.92 -6.56 26.50
N THR A 143 -4.38 -7.52 27.26
CA THR A 143 -4.28 -8.92 26.80
C THR A 143 -5.64 -9.61 26.82
N GLN A 144 -6.01 -10.15 25.68
CA GLN A 144 -7.22 -10.94 25.49
C GLN A 144 -7.00 -12.40 25.93
N ARG A 145 -8.09 -13.17 26.06
CA ARG A 145 -7.99 -14.57 26.42
C ARG A 145 -7.20 -15.33 25.34
N PRO A 146 -6.09 -15.99 25.69
CA PRO A 146 -5.30 -16.76 24.73
C PRO A 146 -6.12 -17.86 24.08
N ARG A 147 -5.78 -18.20 22.84
CA ARG A 147 -6.36 -19.29 22.06
C ARG A 147 -5.29 -20.36 21.84
N LEU A 148 -5.74 -21.59 21.62
CA LEU A 148 -4.85 -22.70 21.24
C LEU A 148 -5.14 -23.06 19.79
N ALA A 149 -4.11 -23.00 18.95
CA ALA A 149 -4.11 -23.40 17.56
C ALA A 149 -3.66 -24.87 17.48
N SER A 150 -4.52 -25.77 17.03
CA SER A 150 -4.16 -27.15 16.74
C SER A 150 -3.98 -27.29 15.24
N CYS A 151 -2.75 -27.13 14.76
CA CYS A 151 -2.39 -27.24 13.35
C CYS A 151 -1.88 -28.65 13.05
N GLY A 152 -2.35 -29.26 11.95
CA GLY A 152 -1.72 -30.42 11.35
C GLY A 152 -0.35 -30.07 10.75
N LYS A 153 0.38 -31.10 10.26
CA LYS A 153 1.61 -30.84 9.51
C LYS A 153 1.27 -30.17 8.18
N ASP A 154 1.95 -29.07 7.87
CA ASP A 154 1.79 -28.27 6.65
C ASP A 154 0.32 -27.82 6.45
N GLU A 155 -0.36 -27.48 7.55
CA GLU A 155 -1.75 -27.06 7.60
C GLU A 155 -1.85 -25.63 8.11
N GLU A 156 -2.80 -24.90 7.55
CA GLU A 156 -3.18 -23.55 7.93
C GLU A 156 -4.53 -23.58 8.65
N ILE A 157 -4.68 -22.77 9.69
CA ILE A 157 -5.94 -22.63 10.44
C ILE A 157 -6.26 -21.17 10.70
N GLU A 158 -7.53 -20.87 10.83
CA GLU A 158 -8.00 -19.56 11.28
C GLU A 158 -8.42 -19.58 12.74
N ILE A 159 -8.03 -18.53 13.47
CA ILE A 159 -8.46 -18.27 14.84
C ILE A 159 -9.15 -16.93 14.88
N VAL A 160 -10.31 -16.90 15.56
CA VAL A 160 -11.18 -15.72 15.59
C VAL A 160 -11.43 -15.29 17.03
N TRP A 161 -11.17 -14.03 17.35
CA TRP A 161 -11.67 -13.33 18.54
C TRP A 161 -12.83 -12.44 18.13
N SER A 162 -14.01 -12.71 18.62
CA SER A 162 -15.23 -11.98 18.26
C SER A 162 -15.92 -11.37 19.49
N GLY A 163 -16.73 -10.34 19.25
CA GLY A 163 -17.53 -9.70 20.29
C GLY A 163 -16.73 -8.86 21.27
N LEU A 164 -15.59 -8.31 20.84
CA LEU A 164 -14.80 -7.41 21.68
C LEU A 164 -15.44 -6.02 21.68
N GLU A 165 -15.86 -5.58 22.85
CA GLU A 165 -16.39 -4.23 23.10
C GLU A 165 -15.21 -3.25 23.23
N LEU A 166 -14.64 -2.86 22.10
CA LEU A 166 -13.57 -1.89 22.03
C LEU A 166 -14.13 -0.58 21.46
N GLY A 167 -13.59 0.54 21.93
CA GLY A 167 -13.67 1.78 21.17
C GLY A 167 -12.91 1.66 19.83
N ASP A 168 -12.53 2.76 19.22
CA ASP A 168 -11.58 2.68 18.10
C ASP A 168 -10.22 2.29 18.71
N TYR A 169 -9.72 1.08 18.41
CA TYR A 169 -8.41 0.62 18.87
C TYR A 169 -7.30 1.33 18.08
N THR A 170 -6.12 1.46 18.68
CA THR A 170 -4.95 2.05 18.03
C THR A 170 -4.06 0.97 17.43
N ALA A 171 -3.74 -0.05 18.23
CA ALA A 171 -2.85 -1.14 17.81
C ALA A 171 -3.28 -2.47 18.41
N ALA A 172 -3.09 -3.54 17.64
CA ALA A 172 -3.25 -4.91 18.11
C ALA A 172 -1.98 -5.71 17.81
N GLU A 173 -1.54 -6.49 18.78
CA GLU A 173 -0.39 -7.38 18.70
C GLU A 173 -0.88 -8.82 18.80
N LEU A 174 -0.46 -9.63 17.85
CA LEU A 174 -0.63 -11.07 17.85
C LEU A 174 0.74 -11.75 18.07
N ARG A 175 0.81 -12.70 18.99
CA ARG A 175 2.06 -13.38 19.31
C ARG A 175 1.85 -14.88 19.45
N LEU A 176 2.70 -15.67 18.80
CA LEU A 176 2.81 -17.11 19.02
C LEU A 176 3.75 -17.39 20.19
N SER A 177 3.35 -18.35 21.03
CA SER A 177 4.27 -18.96 22.01
C SER A 177 4.76 -20.27 21.44
N SER A 178 5.83 -20.20 20.66
CA SER A 178 6.49 -21.34 20.03
C SER A 178 7.99 -21.29 20.28
N ASP A 179 8.65 -22.43 20.18
CA ASP A 179 10.09 -22.61 20.26
C ASP A 179 10.66 -23.10 18.92
N ASP A 180 10.08 -22.60 17.83
CA ASP A 180 10.45 -22.91 16.46
C ASP A 180 11.78 -22.26 16.03
N ALA A 181 12.17 -22.52 14.78
CA ALA A 181 13.47 -22.08 14.29
C ALA A 181 13.48 -20.62 13.80
N PHE A 182 12.30 -19.96 13.62
CA PHE A 182 12.21 -18.67 12.96
C PHE A 182 11.32 -17.68 13.70
N VAL A 183 11.92 -16.77 14.43
CA VAL A 183 11.22 -15.86 15.35
C VAL A 183 10.52 -14.68 14.68
N TYR A 184 10.83 -14.38 13.40
CA TYR A 184 10.39 -13.17 12.73
C TYR A 184 8.93 -13.22 12.25
N ASP A 185 8.32 -14.40 12.17
CA ASP A 185 6.91 -14.63 11.83
C ASP A 185 6.06 -15.05 13.02
N ASN A 186 6.63 -14.99 14.23
CA ASN A 186 5.96 -15.28 15.49
C ASN A 186 5.22 -14.09 16.10
N GLU A 187 5.39 -12.89 15.54
CA GLU A 187 4.74 -11.66 15.96
C GLU A 187 4.11 -10.97 14.76
N PHE A 188 2.93 -10.42 14.95
CA PHE A 188 2.24 -9.63 13.93
C PHE A 188 1.54 -8.43 14.58
N TYR A 189 1.72 -7.26 14.01
CA TYR A 189 1.12 -6.03 14.50
C TYR A 189 0.13 -5.47 13.48
N LEU A 190 -1.01 -5.03 14.00
CA LEU A 190 -2.06 -4.40 13.21
C LEU A 190 -2.32 -3.01 13.78
N PHE A 191 -2.09 -1.98 12.99
CA PHE A 191 -2.41 -0.60 13.33
C PHE A 191 -3.74 -0.22 12.68
N ASN A 192 -4.60 0.45 13.46
CA ASN A 192 -5.88 0.88 12.94
C ASN A 192 -5.71 2.17 12.13
N PRO A 193 -5.94 2.14 10.80
CA PRO A 193 -5.76 3.32 9.97
C PRO A 193 -6.75 4.45 10.30
N ASN A 194 -7.83 4.15 11.04
CA ASN A 194 -8.85 5.13 11.44
C ASN A 194 -8.66 5.63 12.89
N ALA A 195 -7.60 5.21 13.60
CA ALA A 195 -7.33 5.66 14.97
C ALA A 195 -7.01 7.16 15.00
N GLU A 196 -6.27 7.63 14.00
CA GLU A 196 -5.97 9.05 13.81
C GLU A 196 -6.96 9.64 12.81
N ARG A 197 -7.83 10.51 13.29
CA ARG A 197 -8.77 11.25 12.46
C ARG A 197 -8.18 12.60 12.14
N PHE A 198 -8.10 12.91 10.86
CA PHE A 198 -7.74 14.25 10.42
C PHE A 198 -8.73 15.29 10.94
N SER A 199 -8.20 16.39 11.41
CA SER A 199 -8.99 17.54 11.88
C SER A 199 -9.33 18.46 10.71
N VAL A 200 -10.63 18.76 10.54
CA VAL A 200 -11.14 19.63 9.48
C VAL A 200 -11.85 20.80 10.09
N GLN A 201 -11.42 22.03 9.76
CA GLN A 201 -12.21 23.23 10.05
C GLN A 201 -13.00 23.62 8.82
N LEU A 202 -14.32 23.63 8.94
CA LEU A 202 -15.24 24.10 7.90
C LEU A 202 -15.78 25.49 8.30
N VAL A 203 -15.38 26.52 7.57
CA VAL A 203 -15.89 27.90 7.75
C VAL A 203 -16.92 28.17 6.67
N SER A 204 -18.21 28.21 7.05
CA SER A 204 -19.32 28.35 6.12
C SER A 204 -20.58 28.86 6.81
N GLU A 205 -21.30 29.78 6.18
CA GLU A 205 -22.65 30.18 6.60
C GLU A 205 -23.69 29.07 6.34
N ASN A 206 -23.45 28.20 5.33
CA ASN A 206 -24.37 27.15 4.90
C ASN A 206 -23.67 25.79 4.79
N PRO A 207 -23.15 25.20 5.88
CA PRO A 207 -22.26 24.04 5.86
C PRO A 207 -22.92 22.73 5.43
N GLY A 208 -24.25 22.69 5.25
CA GLY A 208 -25.06 21.45 5.22
C GLY A 208 -24.52 20.35 4.29
N PHE A 209 -24.23 20.65 3.03
CA PHE A 209 -23.76 19.66 2.07
C PHE A 209 -22.32 19.21 2.36
N LEU A 210 -21.41 20.15 2.63
CA LEU A 210 -20.01 19.86 2.95
C LEU A 210 -19.93 19.07 4.26
N TYR A 211 -20.64 19.52 5.29
CA TYR A 211 -20.68 18.81 6.57
C TYR A 211 -21.18 17.36 6.43
N ALA A 212 -22.25 17.15 5.64
CA ALA A 212 -22.77 15.81 5.40
C ALA A 212 -21.75 14.93 4.63
N ALA A 213 -21.08 15.51 3.62
CA ALA A 213 -20.06 14.81 2.85
C ALA A 213 -18.86 14.41 3.74
N PHE A 214 -18.30 15.35 4.50
CA PHE A 214 -17.21 15.03 5.43
C PHE A 214 -17.60 14.02 6.50
N ARG A 215 -18.81 14.11 7.05
CA ARG A 215 -19.30 13.10 8.02
C ARG A 215 -19.42 11.70 7.45
N SER A 216 -19.54 11.55 6.15
CA SER A 216 -19.54 10.25 5.50
C SER A 216 -18.12 9.67 5.34
N LEU A 217 -17.10 10.48 5.55
CA LEU A 217 -15.71 10.05 5.61
C LEU A 217 -15.37 9.68 7.05
N ASP A 218 -15.18 8.40 7.34
CA ASP A 218 -14.87 7.92 8.71
C ASP A 218 -13.48 8.41 9.20
N LYS A 219 -12.72 9.06 8.32
CA LYS A 219 -11.32 9.47 8.49
C LYS A 219 -11.14 10.85 9.14
N CYS A 220 -12.19 11.65 9.33
CA CYS A 220 -12.05 13.03 9.79
C CYS A 220 -12.96 13.40 10.97
N ARG A 221 -12.49 14.37 11.76
CA ARG A 221 -13.26 15.12 12.74
C ARG A 221 -13.51 16.53 12.20
N ILE A 222 -14.75 17.00 12.24
CA ILE A 222 -15.13 18.29 11.67
C ILE A 222 -15.54 19.24 12.75
N ASP A 223 -14.91 20.41 12.79
CA ASP A 223 -15.33 21.57 13.56
C ASP A 223 -15.86 22.62 12.60
N VAL A 224 -17.05 23.18 12.88
CA VAL A 224 -17.72 24.15 12.02
C VAL A 224 -17.66 25.53 12.68
N ALA A 225 -17.17 26.52 11.92
CA ALA A 225 -17.23 27.94 12.26
C ALA A 225 -18.19 28.65 11.29
N ALA A 226 -18.98 29.57 11.82
CA ALA A 226 -19.93 30.30 11.00
C ALA A 226 -19.28 31.39 10.13
N ASP A 227 -18.16 31.93 10.59
CA ASP A 227 -17.43 33.04 10.00
C ASP A 227 -15.94 33.00 10.37
N LEU A 228 -15.15 33.93 9.80
CA LEU A 228 -13.72 34.05 10.07
C LEU A 228 -13.40 34.57 11.49
N GLU A 229 -14.36 35.20 12.18
CA GLU A 229 -14.14 35.69 13.55
C GLU A 229 -14.16 34.54 14.57
N THR A 230 -14.93 33.50 14.27
CA THR A 230 -15.05 32.27 15.09
C THR A 230 -14.09 31.16 14.67
N ALA A 231 -13.49 31.29 13.49
CA ALA A 231 -12.54 30.34 12.95
C ALA A 231 -11.18 30.41 13.68
N GLN A 232 -10.51 29.26 13.79
CA GLN A 232 -9.13 29.21 14.32
C GLN A 232 -8.14 29.33 13.18
N ALA A 233 -6.98 29.98 13.46
CA ALA A 233 -5.96 30.23 12.47
C ALA A 233 -4.98 29.06 12.28
N SER A 234 -4.96 28.09 13.21
CA SER A 234 -4.04 26.94 13.24
C SER A 234 -4.65 25.74 13.96
N GLY A 235 -4.04 24.56 13.83
CA GLY A 235 -4.42 23.33 14.53
C GLY A 235 -5.35 22.41 13.76
N TYR A 236 -5.43 22.55 12.42
CA TYR A 236 -6.20 21.65 11.56
C TYR A 236 -5.36 21.14 10.39
N ASP A 237 -5.61 19.88 10.03
CA ASP A 237 -5.00 19.25 8.84
C ASP A 237 -5.61 19.78 7.54
N LEU A 238 -6.88 20.25 7.60
CA LEU A 238 -7.59 20.81 6.45
C LEU A 238 -8.47 21.99 6.88
N TYR A 239 -8.32 23.10 6.18
CA TYR A 239 -9.15 24.29 6.28
C TYR A 239 -10.03 24.40 5.05
N VAL A 240 -11.33 24.42 5.22
CA VAL A 240 -12.32 24.60 4.16
C VAL A 240 -13.03 25.94 4.35
N TYR A 241 -12.79 26.85 3.46
CA TYR A 241 -13.43 28.18 3.43
C TYR A 241 -14.46 28.21 2.32
N ASP A 242 -15.72 28.39 2.67
CA ASP A 242 -16.86 28.40 1.76
C ASP A 242 -17.51 29.79 1.73
N GLY A 243 -17.37 30.51 0.60
CA GLY A 243 -17.80 31.90 0.42
C GLY A 243 -16.94 32.94 1.14
N VAL A 244 -15.90 32.53 1.85
CA VAL A 244 -15.03 33.42 2.63
C VAL A 244 -13.56 32.99 2.44
N ALA A 245 -12.62 33.87 2.74
CA ALA A 245 -11.20 33.55 2.81
C ALA A 245 -10.48 34.48 3.78
N PRO A 246 -9.57 33.99 4.64
CA PRO A 246 -8.75 34.84 5.47
C PRO A 246 -7.68 35.58 4.64
N ASP A 247 -7.16 36.70 5.15
CA ASP A 247 -6.12 37.50 4.47
C ASP A 247 -4.83 36.72 4.22
N ALA A 248 -4.50 35.77 5.09
CA ALA A 248 -3.35 34.86 4.98
C ALA A 248 -3.78 33.41 5.06
N ALA A 249 -3.20 32.58 4.19
CA ALA A 249 -3.44 31.14 4.23
C ALA A 249 -2.88 30.56 5.53
N PRO A 250 -3.58 29.58 6.17
CA PRO A 250 -3.01 28.76 7.22
C PRO A 250 -1.70 28.10 6.77
N SER A 251 -0.76 27.94 7.69
CA SER A 251 0.58 27.40 7.37
C SER A 251 0.78 25.93 7.75
N ASP A 252 -0.17 25.35 8.47
CA ASP A 252 -0.08 24.03 9.11
C ASP A 252 -1.01 22.95 8.52
N GLY A 253 -1.79 23.28 7.49
CA GLY A 253 -2.70 22.34 6.86
C GLY A 253 -2.98 22.67 5.40
N ALA A 254 -3.71 21.77 4.74
CA ALA A 254 -4.22 22.00 3.40
C ALA A 254 -5.36 23.03 3.41
N VAL A 255 -5.60 23.71 2.29
CA VAL A 255 -6.61 24.76 2.18
C VAL A 255 -7.53 24.49 1.00
N TRP A 256 -8.84 24.51 1.25
CA TRP A 256 -9.85 24.58 0.20
C TRP A 256 -10.52 25.95 0.22
N LEU A 257 -10.62 26.53 -0.96
CA LEU A 257 -11.38 27.75 -1.23
C LEU A 257 -12.56 27.39 -2.12
N ILE A 258 -13.76 27.46 -1.59
CA ILE A 258 -15.01 27.20 -2.33
C ILE A 258 -15.71 28.53 -2.49
N ASP A 259 -16.08 28.90 -3.71
CA ASP A 259 -16.67 30.18 -4.05
C ASP A 259 -15.91 31.38 -3.43
N PRO A 260 -14.60 31.51 -3.74
CA PRO A 260 -13.78 32.53 -3.09
C PRO A 260 -14.30 33.94 -3.38
N PRO A 261 -14.24 34.86 -2.39
CA PRO A 261 -14.72 36.23 -2.56
C PRO A 261 -13.87 37.02 -3.55
N ASP A 262 -14.46 38.02 -4.22
CA ASP A 262 -13.82 38.83 -5.26
C ASP A 262 -12.53 39.54 -4.79
N ASP A 263 -12.43 39.86 -3.50
CA ASP A 263 -11.31 40.55 -2.87
C ASP A 263 -10.27 39.58 -2.24
N ILE A 264 -10.28 38.34 -2.72
CA ILE A 264 -9.35 37.29 -2.19
C ILE A 264 -7.90 37.79 -2.18
N SER A 265 -7.21 37.52 -1.10
CA SER A 265 -5.80 37.89 -0.94
C SER A 265 -4.90 37.24 -2.01
N SER A 266 -3.96 38.03 -2.52
CA SER A 266 -2.95 37.55 -3.48
C SER A 266 -2.00 36.50 -2.90
N SER A 267 -2.01 36.30 -1.57
CA SER A 267 -1.24 35.24 -0.89
C SER A 267 -1.61 33.84 -1.36
N TYR A 268 -2.84 33.65 -1.83
CA TYR A 268 -3.30 32.37 -2.38
C TYR A 268 -2.79 32.09 -3.81
N GLY A 269 -2.20 33.08 -4.48
CA GLY A 269 -1.68 32.94 -5.85
C GLY A 269 -2.77 32.87 -6.93
N ILE A 270 -4.01 33.21 -6.60
CA ILE A 270 -5.13 33.36 -7.55
C ILE A 270 -5.58 34.81 -7.65
N GLY A 271 -6.16 35.17 -8.79
CA GLY A 271 -6.80 36.47 -9.01
C GLY A 271 -8.11 36.28 -9.72
N LEU A 272 -9.14 36.95 -9.23
CA LEU A 272 -10.49 36.88 -9.75
C LEU A 272 -10.80 38.12 -10.60
N ASN A 273 -11.75 38.01 -11.55
CA ASN A 273 -12.23 39.09 -12.36
C ASN A 273 -13.76 39.01 -12.53
N GLY A 274 -14.46 39.16 -11.42
CA GLY A 274 -15.91 39.12 -11.35
C GLY A 274 -16.50 37.73 -11.54
N THR A 275 -17.82 37.70 -11.61
CA THR A 275 -18.63 36.48 -11.64
C THR A 275 -19.39 36.38 -12.96
N GLU A 276 -19.48 35.19 -13.52
CA GLU A 276 -20.28 34.87 -14.70
C GLU A 276 -21.55 34.11 -14.25
N SER A 277 -22.74 34.62 -14.70
CA SER A 277 -24.03 34.01 -14.39
C SER A 277 -24.70 33.45 -15.65
N GLY A 278 -25.29 32.26 -15.56
CA GLY A 278 -25.95 31.54 -16.64
C GLY A 278 -26.14 30.07 -16.29
N ASN A 279 -26.54 29.26 -17.28
CA ASN A 279 -26.53 27.80 -17.14
C ASN A 279 -25.33 27.24 -17.89
N PHE A 280 -24.37 26.73 -17.13
CA PHE A 280 -23.09 26.25 -17.65
C PHE A 280 -22.91 24.79 -17.34
N THR A 281 -22.55 24.00 -18.33
CA THR A 281 -22.05 22.63 -18.18
C THR A 281 -20.54 22.68 -18.11
N LEU A 282 -19.95 21.94 -17.18
CA LEU A 282 -18.51 21.87 -16.98
C LEU A 282 -17.84 20.85 -17.91
N ALA A 283 -16.54 20.98 -18.07
CA ALA A 283 -15.72 20.07 -18.84
C ALA A 283 -14.43 19.73 -18.09
N SER A 284 -13.91 18.53 -18.34
CA SER A 284 -12.58 18.14 -17.87
C SER A 284 -11.50 18.99 -18.56
N SER A 285 -10.43 19.30 -17.83
CA SER A 285 -9.24 19.93 -18.42
C SER A 285 -8.34 18.92 -19.15
N GLY A 286 -8.53 17.61 -18.92
CA GLY A 286 -7.90 16.54 -19.72
C GLY A 286 -6.39 16.40 -19.53
N THR A 287 -5.84 16.77 -18.39
CA THR A 287 -4.43 16.62 -18.08
C THR A 287 -4.18 15.26 -17.43
N GLY A 288 -3.10 14.59 -17.79
CA GLY A 288 -2.70 13.29 -17.21
C GLY A 288 -1.75 13.44 -16.01
N THR A 289 -1.91 14.48 -15.21
CA THR A 289 -1.08 14.74 -14.03
C THR A 289 -1.53 13.92 -12.82
N ALA A 290 -0.69 13.82 -11.79
CA ALA A 290 -1.00 13.13 -10.55
C ALA A 290 -2.22 13.76 -9.84
N ALA A 291 -2.28 15.10 -9.74
CA ALA A 291 -3.40 15.81 -9.12
C ALA A 291 -4.71 15.58 -9.89
N TYR A 292 -4.67 15.62 -11.22
CA TYR A 292 -5.85 15.32 -12.03
C TYR A 292 -6.32 13.86 -11.81
N SER A 293 -5.42 12.91 -11.86
CA SER A 293 -5.74 11.49 -11.70
C SER A 293 -6.31 11.19 -10.31
N ALA A 294 -5.77 11.82 -9.26
CA ALA A 294 -6.25 11.65 -7.90
C ALA A 294 -7.63 12.27 -7.69
N ILE A 295 -7.80 13.57 -8.01
CA ILE A 295 -9.03 14.31 -7.69
C ILE A 295 -10.19 13.97 -8.63
N MET A 296 -9.90 13.75 -9.91
CA MET A 296 -10.94 13.55 -10.93
C MET A 296 -11.32 12.09 -11.16
N SER A 297 -10.77 11.16 -10.38
CA SER A 297 -11.10 9.73 -10.48
C SER A 297 -12.60 9.50 -10.27
N GLY A 298 -13.27 8.90 -11.27
CA GLY A 298 -14.70 8.60 -11.23
C GLY A 298 -15.64 9.81 -11.32
N VAL A 299 -15.12 11.04 -11.43
CA VAL A 299 -15.93 12.28 -11.56
C VAL A 299 -16.18 12.59 -13.03
N THR A 300 -17.42 12.90 -13.38
CA THR A 300 -17.83 13.25 -14.74
C THR A 300 -18.27 14.72 -14.83
N PRO A 301 -17.37 15.67 -15.13
CA PRO A 301 -17.70 17.10 -15.14
C PRO A 301 -18.88 17.47 -16.04
N ALA A 302 -19.10 16.73 -17.13
CA ALA A 302 -20.21 16.99 -18.06
C ALA A 302 -21.60 16.79 -17.45
N ASN A 303 -21.72 16.14 -16.30
CA ASN A 303 -22.97 15.98 -15.55
C ASN A 303 -23.24 17.18 -14.62
N ILE A 304 -22.25 18.03 -14.38
CA ILE A 304 -22.32 19.13 -13.43
C ILE A 304 -22.78 20.40 -14.17
N GLU A 305 -23.92 20.94 -13.73
CA GLU A 305 -24.42 22.22 -14.18
C GLU A 305 -24.23 23.26 -13.07
N VAL A 306 -23.73 24.44 -13.45
CA VAL A 306 -23.45 25.55 -12.53
C VAL A 306 -24.18 26.80 -13.05
N THR A 307 -24.84 27.53 -12.16
CA THR A 307 -25.56 28.75 -12.54
C THR A 307 -24.72 30.02 -12.42
N GLU A 308 -23.66 29.93 -11.60
CA GLU A 308 -22.74 31.06 -11.37
C GLU A 308 -21.36 30.54 -11.01
N TYR A 309 -20.29 31.21 -11.50
CA TYR A 309 -18.91 30.91 -11.11
C TYR A 309 -18.03 32.15 -11.13
N ALA A 310 -17.05 32.21 -10.23
CA ALA A 310 -16.03 33.25 -10.19
C ALA A 310 -14.99 33.02 -11.31
N ARG A 311 -14.67 34.04 -12.09
CA ARG A 311 -13.68 33.98 -13.18
C ARG A 311 -12.27 34.07 -12.62
N VAL A 312 -11.58 32.95 -12.59
CA VAL A 312 -10.16 32.89 -12.20
C VAL A 312 -9.31 33.28 -13.41
N VAL A 313 -8.64 34.42 -13.34
CA VAL A 313 -7.81 34.96 -14.43
C VAL A 313 -6.32 34.83 -14.19
N THR A 314 -5.91 34.68 -12.91
CA THR A 314 -4.52 34.44 -12.51
C THR A 314 -4.51 33.24 -11.58
N TYR A 315 -3.65 32.25 -11.85
CA TYR A 315 -3.56 31.02 -11.07
C TYR A 315 -2.16 30.40 -11.18
N ALA A 316 -1.13 31.21 -10.85
CA ALA A 316 0.26 30.78 -10.91
C ALA A 316 0.54 29.58 -10.00
N GLY A 317 1.11 28.53 -10.57
CA GLY A 317 1.42 27.29 -9.83
C GLY A 317 0.22 26.35 -9.65
N TYR A 318 -0.98 26.72 -10.08
CA TYR A 318 -2.13 25.82 -10.04
C TYR A 318 -2.31 25.06 -11.35
N GLU A 319 -2.77 23.84 -11.21
CA GLU A 319 -3.27 23.02 -12.28
C GLU A 319 -4.79 23.16 -12.40
N SER A 320 -5.32 23.31 -13.62
CA SER A 320 -6.76 23.32 -13.88
C SER A 320 -7.25 21.88 -14.08
N LEU A 321 -8.21 21.45 -13.28
CA LEU A 321 -8.80 20.10 -13.31
C LEU A 321 -10.16 20.09 -14.01
N MET A 322 -11.02 21.10 -13.74
CA MET A 322 -12.27 21.33 -14.43
C MET A 322 -12.32 22.76 -14.98
N ARG A 323 -13.06 22.96 -16.06
CA ARG A 323 -13.19 24.24 -16.73
C ARG A 323 -14.58 24.46 -17.31
N ARG A 324 -14.91 25.73 -17.51
CA ARG A 324 -16.01 26.22 -18.37
C ARG A 324 -15.41 26.99 -19.56
N GLY A 325 -15.45 26.38 -20.75
CA GLY A 325 -14.73 26.96 -21.89
C GLY A 325 -13.24 27.06 -21.62
N ASN A 326 -12.71 28.28 -21.50
CA ASN A 326 -11.30 28.52 -21.14
C ASN A 326 -11.11 28.90 -19.66
N ASP A 327 -12.19 29.14 -18.92
CA ASP A 327 -12.13 29.55 -17.52
C ASP A 327 -12.00 28.31 -16.61
N PRO A 328 -10.95 28.21 -15.81
CA PRO A 328 -10.82 27.12 -14.86
C PRO A 328 -11.80 27.31 -13.69
N VAL A 329 -12.46 26.23 -13.27
CA VAL A 329 -13.43 26.23 -12.16
C VAL A 329 -13.09 25.29 -11.02
N LEU A 330 -12.20 24.33 -11.26
CA LEU A 330 -11.55 23.53 -10.21
C LEU A 330 -10.05 23.53 -10.49
N LEU A 331 -9.29 23.97 -9.51
CA LEU A 331 -7.84 24.07 -9.56
C LEU A 331 -7.21 23.43 -8.33
N ALA A 332 -6.03 22.84 -8.50
CA ALA A 332 -5.23 22.31 -7.41
C ALA A 332 -3.78 22.79 -7.51
N ARG A 333 -3.14 23.02 -6.37
CA ARG A 333 -1.72 23.36 -6.24
C ARG A 333 -1.12 22.50 -5.14
N ASP A 334 0.06 22.01 -5.38
CA ASP A 334 0.94 21.42 -4.37
C ASP A 334 2.24 22.22 -4.34
N ASP A 335 2.52 22.81 -3.20
CA ASP A 335 3.75 23.57 -2.96
C ASP A 335 4.53 22.90 -1.82
N ASN A 336 5.32 21.87 -2.18
CA ASN A 336 6.11 21.06 -1.25
C ASN A 336 5.27 20.50 -0.08
N GLY A 337 4.11 19.91 -0.38
CA GLY A 337 3.20 19.33 0.61
C GLY A 337 2.11 20.30 1.10
N ALA A 338 2.27 21.62 0.95
CA ALA A 338 1.22 22.59 1.22
C ALA A 338 0.20 22.62 0.06
N LYS A 339 -0.90 21.89 0.22
CA LYS A 339 -1.89 21.71 -0.85
C LYS A 339 -3.02 22.72 -0.77
N THR A 340 -3.36 23.30 -1.91
CA THR A 340 -4.49 24.23 -2.01
C THR A 340 -5.41 23.80 -3.16
N ILE A 341 -6.71 23.70 -2.86
CA ILE A 341 -7.75 23.45 -3.88
C ILE A 341 -8.67 24.64 -3.97
N VAL A 342 -9.02 25.05 -5.18
CA VAL A 342 -9.95 26.14 -5.44
C VAL A 342 -11.11 25.62 -6.28
N LEU A 343 -12.33 25.69 -5.75
CA LEU A 343 -13.58 25.46 -6.46
C LEU A 343 -14.25 26.82 -6.67
N ALA A 344 -14.24 27.30 -7.89
CA ALA A 344 -14.60 28.69 -8.22
C ALA A 344 -16.11 28.90 -8.35
N PHE A 345 -16.95 28.15 -7.65
CA PHE A 345 -18.41 28.33 -7.62
C PHE A 345 -19.01 27.86 -6.30
N ASP A 346 -20.13 28.46 -5.92
CA ASP A 346 -20.96 28.01 -4.82
C ASP A 346 -21.60 26.64 -5.17
N ILE A 347 -21.37 25.65 -4.33
CA ILE A 347 -21.94 24.31 -4.52
C ILE A 347 -23.49 24.34 -4.49
N HIS A 348 -24.11 25.28 -3.75
CA HIS A 348 -25.56 25.43 -3.68
C HIS A 348 -26.17 26.02 -4.97
N MET A 349 -25.34 26.67 -5.78
CA MET A 349 -25.71 27.23 -7.10
C MET A 349 -25.39 26.27 -8.24
N SER A 350 -25.29 24.97 -7.94
CA SER A 350 -24.95 23.89 -8.88
C SER A 350 -25.79 22.63 -8.67
N THR A 351 -25.77 21.72 -9.64
CA THR A 351 -26.36 20.39 -9.51
C THR A 351 -25.44 19.41 -8.76
N LEU A 352 -24.20 19.79 -8.48
CA LEU A 352 -23.18 18.92 -7.91
C LEU A 352 -23.63 18.18 -6.63
N PRO A 353 -24.24 18.84 -5.61
CA PRO A 353 -24.60 18.16 -4.35
C PRO A 353 -25.64 17.04 -4.48
N VAL A 354 -26.40 17.00 -5.57
CA VAL A 354 -27.41 15.95 -5.82
C VAL A 354 -26.90 14.83 -6.73
N LEU A 355 -25.68 14.93 -7.20
CA LEU A 355 -25.04 13.91 -8.03
C LEU A 355 -24.18 12.98 -7.16
N PRO A 356 -24.03 11.68 -7.55
CA PRO A 356 -23.06 10.79 -6.92
C PRO A 356 -21.62 11.31 -6.97
N ASP A 357 -21.30 12.08 -8.02
CA ASP A 357 -20.01 12.75 -8.25
C ASP A 357 -19.61 13.65 -7.07
N PHE A 358 -20.56 14.20 -6.30
CA PHE A 358 -20.25 15.08 -5.16
C PHE A 358 -19.48 14.38 -4.06
N SER A 359 -20.02 13.28 -3.55
CA SER A 359 -19.35 12.53 -2.48
C SER A 359 -18.00 11.99 -2.93
N MET A 360 -17.91 11.58 -4.19
CA MET A 360 -16.66 11.10 -4.79
C MET A 360 -15.64 12.23 -4.93
N LEU A 361 -16.06 13.39 -5.44
CA LEU A 361 -15.18 14.56 -5.58
C LEU A 361 -14.64 15.02 -4.21
N ILE A 362 -15.53 15.15 -3.21
CA ILE A 362 -15.10 15.54 -1.85
C ILE A 362 -14.14 14.52 -1.25
N ALA A 363 -14.40 13.21 -1.39
CA ALA A 363 -13.50 12.16 -0.92
C ALA A 363 -12.13 12.24 -1.61
N ASN A 364 -12.11 12.37 -2.94
CA ASN A 364 -10.88 12.48 -3.71
C ASN A 364 -10.09 13.74 -3.38
N MET A 365 -10.78 14.89 -3.24
CA MET A 365 -10.17 16.16 -2.83
C MET A 365 -9.57 16.03 -1.41
N PHE A 366 -10.28 15.35 -0.50
CA PHE A 366 -9.81 15.10 0.85
C PHE A 366 -8.56 14.22 0.84
N ASP A 367 -8.62 13.05 0.21
CA ASP A 367 -7.48 12.12 0.13
C ASP A 367 -6.27 12.74 -0.60
N TYR A 368 -6.49 13.65 -1.55
CA TYR A 368 -5.41 14.43 -2.15
C TYR A 368 -4.82 15.45 -1.18
N SER A 369 -5.67 16.14 -0.39
CA SER A 369 -5.25 17.26 0.48
C SER A 369 -4.52 16.79 1.72
N VAL A 370 -5.04 15.75 2.38
CA VAL A 370 -4.46 15.18 3.61
C VAL A 370 -3.85 13.85 3.25
N SER A 371 -2.56 13.72 3.40
CA SER A 371 -1.83 12.50 3.11
C SER A 371 -1.40 11.86 4.42
N TYR A 372 -1.69 10.55 4.56
CA TYR A 372 -1.01 9.77 5.58
C TYR A 372 0.50 9.80 5.31
N THR A 373 1.29 9.77 6.35
CA THR A 373 2.75 9.62 6.23
C THR A 373 3.11 8.36 5.45
N VAL A 374 2.31 7.31 5.65
CA VAL A 374 2.45 6.01 4.99
C VAL A 374 1.07 5.54 4.55
N ASP A 375 0.92 5.11 3.29
CA ASP A 375 -0.38 4.75 2.71
C ASP A 375 -0.97 3.44 3.27
N GLY A 376 -0.13 2.58 3.83
CA GLY A 376 -0.55 1.28 4.38
C GLY A 376 -0.09 1.08 5.81
N THR A 377 -0.68 0.10 6.48
CA THR A 377 -0.29 -0.31 7.84
C THR A 377 0.46 -1.63 7.88
N ILE A 378 0.51 -2.38 6.76
CA ILE A 378 1.21 -3.67 6.63
C ILE A 378 1.93 -3.70 5.29
N TYR A 379 3.19 -4.11 5.30
CA TYR A 379 4.03 -4.32 4.12
C TYR A 379 4.80 -5.62 4.24
N ASP A 380 5.18 -6.20 3.13
CA ASP A 380 6.10 -7.34 3.09
C ASP A 380 7.56 -6.86 3.17
N ALA A 381 8.42 -7.62 3.79
CA ALA A 381 9.86 -7.33 3.79
C ALA A 381 10.39 -7.28 2.35
N GLY A 382 11.26 -6.29 2.07
CA GLY A 382 11.73 -5.98 0.73
C GLY A 382 10.87 -4.98 -0.04
N SER A 383 9.76 -4.50 0.57
CA SER A 383 8.95 -3.45 -0.03
C SER A 383 9.67 -2.10 -0.02
N SER A 384 9.49 -1.36 -1.11
CA SER A 384 9.89 0.04 -1.23
C SER A 384 8.70 0.93 -0.86
N ILE A 385 8.77 1.63 0.27
CA ILE A 385 7.68 2.38 0.87
C ILE A 385 7.92 3.86 0.70
N GLU A 386 6.99 4.55 0.05
CA GLU A 386 7.03 6.00 -0.07
C GLU A 386 6.53 6.64 1.22
N LEU A 387 7.32 7.57 1.78
CA LEU A 387 6.97 8.33 2.97
C LEU A 387 6.60 9.76 2.56
N ASN A 388 5.36 10.12 2.83
CA ASN A 388 4.81 11.43 2.48
C ASN A 388 5.11 12.47 3.57
N ALA A 389 5.72 13.58 3.19
CA ALA A 389 5.91 14.70 4.08
C ALA A 389 4.63 15.54 4.17
N GLN A 390 4.24 15.89 5.39
CA GLN A 390 3.19 16.87 5.63
C GLN A 390 3.71 18.30 5.37
N ALA A 391 2.80 19.27 5.27
CA ALA A 391 3.19 20.67 5.16
C ALA A 391 4.10 21.05 6.33
N ASN A 392 5.17 21.82 6.02
CA ASN A 392 6.17 22.28 6.99
C ASN A 392 6.95 21.19 7.73
N THR A 393 7.05 19.97 7.20
CA THR A 393 7.94 18.94 7.77
C THR A 393 9.39 19.41 7.74
N GLU A 394 9.98 19.64 8.91
CA GLU A 394 11.40 19.98 9.08
C GLU A 394 12.28 18.73 9.04
N SER A 395 11.82 17.66 9.67
CA SER A 395 12.49 16.37 9.68
C SER A 395 11.51 15.21 9.83
N MET A 396 11.88 14.07 9.28
CA MET A 396 11.16 12.82 9.40
C MET A 396 12.11 11.77 9.96
N THR A 397 11.75 11.15 11.08
CA THR A 397 12.55 10.10 11.71
C THR A 397 11.80 8.78 11.65
N VAL A 398 12.44 7.78 11.07
CA VAL A 398 11.96 6.40 11.05
C VAL A 398 12.68 5.62 12.12
N HIS A 399 11.94 5.10 13.09
CA HIS A 399 12.41 4.20 14.12
C HIS A 399 11.84 2.82 13.89
N ALA A 400 12.70 1.82 13.70
CA ALA A 400 12.31 0.43 13.47
C ALA A 400 12.73 -0.42 14.68
N VAL A 401 11.80 -1.23 15.17
CA VAL A 401 12.02 -2.25 16.20
C VAL A 401 11.75 -3.61 15.58
N TYR A 402 12.76 -4.46 15.50
CA TYR A 402 12.69 -5.75 14.84
C TYR A 402 12.33 -6.88 15.79
N ALA A 403 11.80 -7.98 15.29
CA ALA A 403 11.41 -9.14 16.09
C ALA A 403 12.57 -9.79 16.88
N ASP A 404 13.82 -9.61 16.45
CA ASP A 404 15.02 -10.05 17.18
C ASP A 404 15.44 -9.09 18.32
N GLY A 405 14.66 -8.03 18.55
CA GLY A 405 14.92 -7.00 19.57
C GLY A 405 16.01 -6.00 19.19
N THR A 406 16.53 -6.02 17.96
CA THR A 406 17.41 -4.96 17.46
C THR A 406 16.60 -3.78 16.97
N GLU A 407 17.19 -2.59 16.99
CA GLU A 407 16.55 -1.33 16.61
C GLU A 407 17.39 -0.58 15.57
N ASN A 408 16.71 0.19 14.73
CA ASN A 408 17.36 1.09 13.79
C ASN A 408 16.63 2.46 13.79
N THR A 409 17.37 3.55 13.64
CA THR A 409 16.79 4.88 13.54
C THR A 409 17.46 5.64 12.40
N GLN A 410 16.64 6.19 11.50
CA GLN A 410 17.10 7.01 10.38
C GLN A 410 16.32 8.33 10.35
N THR A 411 17.00 9.44 10.05
CA THR A 411 16.39 10.76 9.98
C THR A 411 16.61 11.36 8.59
N TYR A 412 15.55 11.88 8.01
CA TYR A 412 15.49 12.48 6.68
C TYR A 412 15.10 13.96 6.78
N THR A 413 15.72 14.78 5.92
CA THR A 413 15.44 16.23 5.80
C THR A 413 15.23 16.66 4.35
N GLN A 414 15.19 15.70 3.43
CA GLN A 414 14.93 15.92 2.01
C GLN A 414 13.82 14.99 1.57
N TYR A 415 12.88 15.48 0.81
CA TYR A 415 11.67 14.79 0.39
C TYR A 415 11.54 14.79 -1.15
N PRO A 416 10.90 13.81 -1.77
CA PRO A 416 10.26 12.62 -1.17
C PRO A 416 11.29 11.64 -0.58
N VAL A 417 10.85 10.82 0.38
CA VAL A 417 11.63 9.73 0.98
C VAL A 417 11.08 8.41 0.52
N THR A 418 11.95 7.52 0.07
CA THR A 418 11.63 6.12 -0.17
C THR A 418 12.38 5.29 0.85
N LEU A 419 11.64 4.55 1.67
CA LEU A 419 12.17 3.63 2.66
C LEU A 419 12.23 2.24 2.07
N ASP A 420 13.42 1.63 2.09
CA ASP A 420 13.61 0.23 1.74
C ASP A 420 13.48 -0.63 3.01
N ALA A 421 12.31 -1.27 3.17
CA ALA A 421 11.93 -2.00 4.37
C ALA A 421 12.39 -3.47 4.30
N GLN A 422 13.68 -3.71 4.49
CA GLN A 422 14.29 -5.03 4.30
C GLN A 422 14.06 -6.03 5.44
N LYS A 423 13.75 -5.57 6.66
CA LYS A 423 13.71 -6.42 7.85
C LYS A 423 12.34 -6.36 8.54
N PRO A 424 11.74 -7.51 8.91
CA PRO A 424 10.46 -7.55 9.61
C PRO A 424 10.49 -6.88 10.97
N GLY A 425 9.42 -6.13 11.30
CA GLY A 425 9.29 -5.44 12.57
C GLY A 425 8.29 -4.30 12.52
N VAL A 426 8.20 -3.58 13.60
CA VAL A 426 7.38 -2.36 13.72
C VAL A 426 8.21 -1.15 13.37
N TYR A 427 7.70 -0.34 12.45
CA TYR A 427 8.29 0.91 12.01
C TYR A 427 7.40 2.06 12.45
N THR A 428 7.98 3.05 13.13
CA THR A 428 7.29 4.28 13.53
C THR A 428 7.95 5.46 12.83
N VAL A 429 7.17 6.21 12.08
CA VAL A 429 7.60 7.42 11.41
C VAL A 429 7.11 8.61 12.21
N THR A 430 8.04 9.42 12.72
CA THR A 430 7.76 10.65 13.44
C THR A 430 8.13 11.82 12.54
N GLN A 431 7.17 12.68 12.20
CA GLN A 431 7.43 13.95 11.53
C GLN A 431 7.47 15.09 12.55
N THR A 432 8.50 15.92 12.45
CA THR A 432 8.61 17.16 13.19
C THR A 432 8.20 18.30 12.27
N LEU A 433 7.11 18.97 12.61
CA LEU A 433 6.52 20.06 11.85
C LEU A 433 6.98 21.40 12.42
N GLY A 434 7.41 22.32 11.57
CA GLY A 434 7.74 23.70 11.95
C GLY A 434 6.49 24.57 11.94
N GLY A 435 6.10 25.13 13.06
CA GLY A 435 4.96 26.03 13.19
C GLY A 435 5.29 27.35 13.88
N ALA A 436 4.43 28.37 13.73
CA ALA A 436 4.61 29.68 14.35
C ALA A 436 4.55 29.63 15.89
N GLU A 437 3.92 28.62 16.47
CA GLU A 437 3.77 28.42 17.93
C GLU A 437 4.74 27.41 18.54
N GLY A 438 5.59 26.77 17.73
CA GLY A 438 6.57 25.76 18.17
C GLY A 438 6.64 24.56 17.23
N GLN A 439 7.41 23.55 17.65
CA GLN A 439 7.49 22.27 16.92
C GLN A 439 6.35 21.37 17.37
N GLU A 440 5.63 20.83 16.42
CA GLU A 440 4.63 19.77 16.59
C GLU A 440 5.17 18.45 16.05
N GLN A 441 4.74 17.33 16.62
CA GLN A 441 5.14 16.01 16.14
C GLN A 441 3.90 15.19 15.84
N THR A 442 3.94 14.52 14.69
CA THR A 442 2.96 13.51 14.30
C THR A 442 3.66 12.15 14.16
N GLU A 443 3.00 11.08 14.56
CA GLU A 443 3.54 9.73 14.50
C GLU A 443 2.59 8.81 13.76
N GLN A 444 3.12 7.98 12.89
CA GLN A 444 2.38 6.89 12.25
C GLN A 444 3.22 5.62 12.29
N SER A 445 2.59 4.49 12.67
CA SER A 445 3.25 3.19 12.72
C SER A 445 2.69 2.24 11.69
N PHE A 446 3.56 1.37 11.17
CA PHE A 446 3.22 0.28 10.28
C PHE A 446 4.06 -0.96 10.61
N PHE A 447 3.59 -2.10 10.15
CA PHE A 447 4.25 -3.38 10.34
C PHE A 447 4.84 -3.89 9.03
N VAL A 448 6.08 -4.37 9.07
CA VAL A 448 6.71 -5.10 7.98
C VAL A 448 6.77 -6.56 8.38
N ARG A 449 6.08 -7.42 7.62
CA ARG A 449 5.98 -8.85 7.88
C ARG A 449 6.95 -9.65 7.01
N VAL A 450 7.22 -10.88 7.41
CA VAL A 450 7.81 -11.87 6.51
C VAL A 450 6.77 -12.23 5.44
N PRO A 451 7.13 -12.25 4.15
CA PRO A 451 6.23 -12.73 3.10
C PRO A 451 5.78 -14.18 3.37
N GLU A 452 4.50 -14.48 3.10
CA GLU A 452 3.90 -15.78 3.43
C GLU A 452 4.68 -16.96 2.85
N GLU A 453 5.18 -16.82 1.64
CA GLU A 453 5.97 -17.86 0.98
C GLU A 453 7.35 -18.13 1.59
N GLU A 454 7.90 -17.21 2.39
CA GLU A 454 9.17 -17.37 3.08
C GLU A 454 9.02 -18.04 4.46
N CYS A 455 7.79 -18.17 4.97
CA CYS A 455 7.51 -18.87 6.22
C CYS A 455 7.60 -20.38 6.08
N ASP A 456 7.40 -20.95 4.87
CA ASP A 456 7.46 -22.39 4.59
C ASP A 456 8.84 -22.82 4.09
N PHE A 457 9.79 -22.92 5.00
CA PHE A 457 11.14 -23.43 4.70
C PHE A 457 11.41 -24.86 5.23
N ALA A 458 10.46 -25.45 5.97
CA ALA A 458 10.59 -26.76 6.63
C ALA A 458 10.31 -27.93 5.68
N ARG A 459 10.74 -27.84 4.40
CA ARG A 459 10.50 -28.86 3.39
C ARG A 459 11.58 -29.93 3.38
N THR A 460 11.19 -31.20 3.27
CA THR A 460 12.11 -32.31 3.06
C THR A 460 12.37 -32.53 1.57
N GLU A 461 13.45 -33.26 1.21
CA GLU A 461 13.71 -33.64 -0.20
C GLU A 461 12.54 -34.41 -0.84
N ALA A 462 11.73 -35.10 -0.03
CA ALA A 462 10.56 -35.83 -0.51
C ALA A 462 9.39 -34.91 -0.86
N ASP A 463 9.33 -33.72 -0.27
CA ASP A 463 8.26 -32.75 -0.48
C ASP A 463 8.51 -31.86 -1.72
N LEU A 464 9.77 -31.82 -2.20
CA LEU A 464 10.10 -31.15 -3.45
C LEU A 464 9.82 -32.11 -4.62
N ALA A 465 8.94 -31.72 -5.53
CA ALA A 465 8.68 -32.49 -6.72
C ALA A 465 10.00 -32.73 -7.47
N GLN A 466 10.39 -34.00 -7.56
CA GLN A 466 11.51 -34.38 -8.43
C GLN A 466 11.07 -34.06 -9.86
N PRO A 467 11.85 -33.32 -10.65
CA PRO A 467 11.52 -33.17 -12.06
C PRO A 467 11.40 -34.56 -12.63
N SER A 468 10.22 -34.88 -13.15
CA SER A 468 10.05 -36.10 -13.92
C SER A 468 11.00 -36.01 -15.09
N VAL A 469 12.08 -36.78 -15.04
CA VAL A 469 12.97 -36.93 -16.19
C VAL A 469 12.14 -37.59 -17.28
N VAL A 470 11.58 -36.78 -18.17
CA VAL A 470 10.97 -37.24 -19.40
C VAL A 470 12.10 -37.70 -20.33
N THR A 471 12.60 -38.89 -20.08
CA THR A 471 13.35 -39.66 -21.09
C THR A 471 12.34 -40.14 -22.12
N GLY A 472 12.13 -39.35 -23.16
CA GLY A 472 11.25 -39.77 -24.25
C GLY A 472 11.28 -38.76 -25.39
N ILE A 473 12.17 -38.98 -26.33
CA ILE A 473 12.00 -38.52 -27.71
C ILE A 473 10.73 -39.20 -28.21
N GLY A 474 9.63 -38.49 -28.27
CA GLY A 474 8.35 -38.94 -28.76
C GLY A 474 7.54 -37.78 -29.29
N THR A 475 7.52 -37.70 -30.59
CA THR A 475 6.64 -36.91 -31.47
C THR A 475 5.28 -36.56 -30.88
N ASP A 476 4.92 -35.28 -31.08
CA ASP A 476 3.56 -34.72 -31.13
C ASP A 476 2.46 -35.47 -30.35
N THR A 477 2.18 -34.97 -29.15
CA THR A 477 0.84 -35.09 -28.59
C THR A 477 0.43 -33.71 -28.04
N THR A 478 -0.51 -33.10 -28.76
CA THR A 478 -1.30 -31.99 -28.26
C THR A 478 -1.85 -32.37 -26.89
N VAL A 479 -1.32 -31.76 -25.83
CA VAL A 479 -1.89 -31.81 -24.48
C VAL A 479 -3.21 -31.08 -24.55
N LYS A 480 -4.30 -31.86 -24.61
CA LYS A 480 -5.64 -31.36 -24.39
C LYS A 480 -5.72 -30.95 -22.95
N ASN A 481 -5.62 -29.65 -22.69
CA ASN A 481 -6.01 -29.07 -21.43
C ASN A 481 -7.49 -29.30 -21.22
N ASP A 482 -7.85 -30.32 -20.45
CA ASP A 482 -9.22 -30.62 -20.03
C ASP A 482 -9.60 -29.81 -18.76
N THR A 483 -9.13 -28.55 -18.65
CA THR A 483 -9.77 -27.58 -17.78
C THR A 483 -11.03 -27.11 -18.49
N MET A 484 -12.16 -27.66 -18.08
CA MET A 484 -13.46 -27.15 -18.51
C MET A 484 -13.51 -25.66 -18.15
N ASP A 485 -13.48 -24.84 -19.17
CA ASP A 485 -13.51 -23.37 -19.01
C ASP A 485 -14.94 -22.98 -18.56
N ILE A 486 -15.17 -23.00 -17.25
CA ILE A 486 -16.45 -22.66 -16.59
C ILE A 486 -16.96 -21.31 -17.09
N PHE A 487 -16.06 -20.40 -17.49
CA PHE A 487 -16.39 -19.09 -18.03
C PHE A 487 -17.20 -19.20 -19.35
N VAL A 488 -16.91 -20.16 -20.21
CA VAL A 488 -17.65 -20.35 -21.47
C VAL A 488 -19.09 -20.78 -21.19
N TYR A 489 -19.30 -21.65 -20.21
CA TYR A 489 -20.65 -22.09 -19.83
C TYR A 489 -21.42 -21.00 -19.09
N LEU A 490 -20.77 -20.21 -18.25
CA LEU A 490 -21.35 -19.03 -17.57
C LEU A 490 -21.75 -17.96 -18.60
N ALA A 491 -20.89 -17.67 -19.57
CA ALA A 491 -21.17 -16.72 -20.63
C ALA A 491 -22.35 -17.17 -21.51
N ALA A 492 -22.40 -18.45 -21.83
CA ALA A 492 -23.51 -19.03 -22.59
C ALA A 492 -24.84 -18.99 -21.81
N ALA A 493 -24.80 -19.29 -20.50
CA ALA A 493 -25.97 -19.18 -19.62
C ALA A 493 -26.50 -17.77 -19.51
N LEU A 494 -25.60 -16.79 -19.40
CA LEU A 494 -25.91 -15.35 -19.30
C LEU A 494 -26.53 -14.85 -20.62
N LEU A 495 -26.03 -15.31 -21.75
CA LEU A 495 -26.54 -14.96 -23.07
C LEU A 495 -27.96 -15.52 -23.28
N VAL A 496 -28.24 -16.74 -22.80
CA VAL A 496 -29.59 -17.33 -22.81
C VAL A 496 -30.55 -16.53 -21.94
N LEU A 497 -30.12 -16.10 -20.75
CA LEU A 497 -30.89 -15.25 -19.82
C LEU A 497 -31.27 -13.92 -20.47
N VAL A 498 -30.32 -13.23 -21.09
CA VAL A 498 -30.54 -11.97 -21.82
C VAL A 498 -31.52 -12.16 -22.99
N CYS A 499 -31.41 -13.28 -23.75
CA CYS A 499 -32.34 -13.59 -24.82
C CYS A 499 -33.77 -13.86 -24.33
N VAL A 500 -33.92 -14.54 -23.17
CA VAL A 500 -35.22 -14.78 -22.55
C VAL A 500 -35.85 -13.47 -22.05
N GLU A 501 -35.04 -12.62 -21.39
CA GLU A 501 -35.50 -11.31 -20.93
C GLU A 501 -35.94 -10.43 -22.09
N TRP A 502 -35.18 -10.40 -23.19
CA TRP A 502 -35.51 -9.66 -24.38
C TRP A 502 -36.80 -10.21 -25.05
N GLY A 503 -36.98 -11.54 -25.08
CA GLY A 503 -38.18 -12.19 -25.57
C GLY A 503 -39.42 -11.90 -24.72
N LEU A 504 -39.28 -11.76 -23.40
CA LEU A 504 -40.35 -11.38 -22.49
C LEU A 504 -40.73 -9.91 -22.67
N GLN A 505 -39.76 -9.00 -22.76
CA GLN A 505 -39.99 -7.58 -23.03
C GLN A 505 -40.66 -7.35 -24.40
N TYR A 506 -40.26 -8.09 -25.43
CA TYR A 506 -40.90 -8.01 -26.74
C TYR A 506 -42.37 -8.47 -26.73
N ARG A 507 -42.69 -9.45 -25.85
CA ARG A 507 -44.06 -9.94 -25.68
C ARG A 507 -44.98 -9.04 -24.85
N GLU A 508 -44.42 -8.16 -23.99
CA GLU A 508 -45.18 -7.17 -23.24
C GLU A 508 -45.47 -5.89 -24.03
N GLN A 509 -44.81 -5.69 -25.19
CA GLN A 509 -45.02 -4.52 -26.06
C GLN A 509 -46.02 -4.78 -27.22
N TYR A 510 -46.58 -5.98 -27.31
CA TYR A 510 -47.64 -6.37 -28.21
C TYR A 510 -48.73 -7.13 -27.42
#